data_d8d837843a6f888968d21bbabd3de8a3
#
_entry.id   d8d837843a6f888968d21bbabd3de8a3
#
_cell.length_a   1.000
_cell.length_b   1.000
_cell.length_c   1.000
_cell.angle_alpha   90.00
_cell.angle_beta   90.00
_cell.angle_gamma   90.00
#
_symmetry.space_group_name_H-M   'P 1'
#
loop_
_entity.id
_entity.type
_entity.pdbx_description
1 polymer ?
#
loop_
_entity_poly.entity_id
_entity_poly.type
_entity_poly.pdbx_seq_one_letter_code
_entity_poly.pdbx_strand_id
1 'polypeptide(L)'
;MTSAATIVVSFPAYDTVLREAFPQANVVLLTKGAGDPHEYQLTAEDLKLLTNLTSSDVVVLSMHAPFELKIAEMAKEGKIKARVIDLTKIQIYLTFDGKLVRPDQPGVSGVNPHDHGLYPPNVIRLVEEVSRVTGLRPSEDFVNRLRQLNATYCCKFAGRAVALTPAAQYLLYWLGFRDIAVFVKEPGVPPTPDDLQKALQYAREGAPVVAAVVRGEAMRVVNMFSQKAREAGVQPNVVVADFSKGEYLSSLEKFAAEVAKLYTATSSAKAEAPTSTTPVQTGATGAEAPREAQPTGSSQSWLWLATAVVVAVGAFAAGFLALRKRRR
;
A
#
# COMPACT_ATOMS: atom_id res chain seq x y z
N MET A 1 12.59 -17.11 -36.91
CA MET A 1 12.03 -16.03 -36.12
C MET A 1 11.89 -16.54 -34.69
N THR A 2 12.67 -16.05 -33.75
CA THR A 2 12.47 -16.38 -32.33
C THR A 2 11.18 -15.75 -31.88
N SER A 3 10.24 -16.59 -31.38
CA SER A 3 8.99 -16.09 -30.80
C SER A 3 9.32 -15.10 -29.68
N ALA A 4 8.57 -14.00 -29.60
CA ALA A 4 8.69 -13.06 -28.50
C ALA A 4 8.40 -13.80 -27.18
N ALA A 5 9.20 -13.60 -26.16
CA ALA A 5 8.99 -14.19 -24.86
C ALA A 5 7.64 -13.73 -24.28
N THR A 6 6.91 -14.64 -23.63
CA THR A 6 5.65 -14.33 -22.95
C THR A 6 5.89 -14.07 -21.47
N ILE A 7 5.35 -12.95 -21.00
CA ILE A 7 5.34 -12.57 -19.59
C ILE A 7 3.89 -12.66 -19.10
N VAL A 8 3.58 -13.68 -18.32
CA VAL A 8 2.25 -13.82 -17.72
C VAL A 8 2.25 -13.14 -16.35
N VAL A 9 1.25 -12.31 -16.09
CA VAL A 9 1.11 -11.57 -14.83
C VAL A 9 -0.23 -11.85 -14.17
N SER A 10 -0.24 -11.91 -12.86
CA SER A 10 -1.43 -12.21 -12.07
C SER A 10 -2.32 -10.98 -11.86
N PHE A 11 -1.73 -9.80 -11.63
CA PHE A 11 -2.46 -8.58 -11.27
C PHE A 11 -2.18 -7.40 -12.21
N PRO A 12 -3.15 -6.46 -12.35
CA PRO A 12 -3.06 -5.34 -13.29
C PRO A 12 -1.92 -4.37 -13.05
N ALA A 13 -1.51 -4.16 -11.80
CA ALA A 13 -0.38 -3.28 -11.49
C ALA A 13 0.90 -3.73 -12.20
N TYR A 14 1.12 -5.03 -12.30
CA TYR A 14 2.30 -5.60 -13.00
C TYR A 14 2.16 -5.55 -14.51
N ASP A 15 0.93 -5.75 -15.03
CA ASP A 15 0.64 -5.65 -16.46
C ASP A 15 0.98 -4.26 -16.98
N THR A 16 0.53 -3.21 -16.29
CA THR A 16 0.80 -1.81 -16.62
C THR A 16 2.29 -1.52 -16.70
N VAL A 17 3.05 -1.95 -15.70
CA VAL A 17 4.50 -1.73 -15.62
C VAL A 17 5.24 -2.51 -16.70
N LEU A 18 4.94 -3.81 -16.87
CA LEU A 18 5.75 -4.67 -17.73
C LEU A 18 5.49 -4.46 -19.20
N ARG A 19 4.31 -3.98 -19.60
CA ARG A 19 4.05 -3.56 -21.00
C ARG A 19 4.90 -2.36 -21.41
N GLU A 20 5.08 -1.38 -20.52
CA GLU A 20 5.95 -0.24 -20.82
C GLU A 20 7.43 -0.62 -20.75
N ALA A 21 7.81 -1.45 -19.78
CA ALA A 21 9.20 -1.83 -19.59
C ALA A 21 9.70 -2.79 -20.68
N PHE A 22 8.84 -3.67 -21.21
CA PHE A 22 9.20 -4.69 -22.21
C PHE A 22 8.24 -4.67 -23.41
N PRO A 23 8.23 -3.60 -24.23
CA PRO A 23 7.31 -3.47 -25.37
C PRO A 23 7.49 -4.56 -26.43
N GLN A 24 8.64 -5.26 -26.44
CA GLN A 24 8.93 -6.36 -27.35
C GLN A 24 8.41 -7.71 -26.85
N ALA A 25 7.93 -7.82 -25.61
CA ALA A 25 7.39 -9.05 -25.03
C ALA A 25 5.88 -9.14 -25.22
N ASN A 26 5.37 -10.38 -25.20
CA ASN A 26 3.94 -10.61 -25.12
C ASN A 26 3.51 -10.64 -23.63
N VAL A 27 3.00 -9.53 -23.11
CA VAL A 27 2.51 -9.47 -21.71
C VAL A 27 1.05 -9.88 -21.64
N VAL A 28 0.73 -10.89 -20.83
CA VAL A 28 -0.61 -11.45 -20.67
C VAL A 28 -1.06 -11.31 -19.21
N LEU A 29 -2.14 -10.58 -18.99
CA LEU A 29 -2.79 -10.46 -17.69
C LEU A 29 -3.83 -11.58 -17.53
N LEU A 30 -3.67 -12.45 -16.52
CA LEU A 30 -4.62 -13.54 -16.23
C LEU A 30 -5.98 -13.00 -15.77
N THR A 31 -5.99 -12.04 -14.87
CA THR A 31 -7.23 -11.49 -14.28
C THR A 31 -7.92 -10.46 -15.15
N LYS A 32 -7.69 -10.48 -16.48
CA LYS A 32 -8.34 -9.58 -17.42
C LYS A 32 -9.86 -9.79 -17.38
N GLY A 33 -10.60 -8.71 -17.08
CA GLY A 33 -12.07 -8.76 -17.01
C GLY A 33 -12.64 -9.32 -15.70
N ALA A 34 -11.82 -9.77 -14.75
CA ALA A 34 -12.29 -10.14 -13.41
C ALA A 34 -12.76 -8.88 -12.64
N GLY A 35 -13.87 -8.98 -11.91
CA GLY A 35 -14.35 -7.92 -11.03
C GLY A 35 -13.40 -7.72 -9.86
N ASP A 36 -13.17 -8.79 -9.09
CA ASP A 36 -12.17 -8.85 -8.04
C ASP A 36 -11.08 -9.88 -8.40
N PRO A 37 -9.81 -9.46 -8.52
CA PRO A 37 -8.71 -10.39 -8.77
C PRO A 37 -8.49 -11.44 -7.67
N HIS A 38 -8.91 -11.17 -6.44
CA HIS A 38 -8.74 -12.11 -5.32
C HIS A 38 -9.71 -13.29 -5.42
N GLU A 39 -10.87 -13.07 -6.04
CA GLU A 39 -11.88 -14.10 -6.29
C GLU A 39 -11.68 -14.85 -7.61
N TYR A 40 -10.64 -14.47 -8.37
CA TYR A 40 -10.40 -15.05 -9.68
C TYR A 40 -10.12 -16.55 -9.61
N GLN A 41 -10.74 -17.28 -10.53
CA GLN A 41 -10.51 -18.71 -10.70
C GLN A 41 -9.91 -18.97 -12.09
N LEU A 42 -8.87 -19.80 -12.12
CA LEU A 42 -8.23 -20.18 -13.39
C LEU A 42 -9.22 -20.88 -14.32
N THR A 43 -9.36 -20.35 -15.52
CA THR A 43 -10.16 -20.94 -16.59
C THR A 43 -9.39 -22.07 -17.29
N ALA A 44 -10.09 -22.86 -18.11
CA ALA A 44 -9.45 -23.86 -18.96
C ALA A 44 -8.45 -23.22 -19.96
N GLU A 45 -8.73 -22.00 -20.41
CA GLU A 45 -7.85 -21.25 -21.31
C GLU A 45 -6.58 -20.82 -20.60
N ASP A 46 -6.67 -20.35 -19.34
CA ASP A 46 -5.49 -20.00 -18.53
C ASP A 46 -4.61 -21.22 -18.29
N LEU A 47 -5.22 -22.34 -17.95
CA LEU A 47 -4.48 -23.59 -17.75
C LEU A 47 -3.77 -24.04 -19.03
N LYS A 48 -4.44 -23.91 -20.19
CA LYS A 48 -3.83 -24.19 -21.49
C LYS A 48 -2.70 -23.23 -21.80
N LEU A 49 -2.86 -21.93 -21.54
CA LEU A 49 -1.83 -20.91 -21.71
C LEU A 49 -0.61 -21.30 -20.84
N LEU A 50 -0.80 -21.48 -19.53
CA LEU A 50 0.26 -21.74 -18.56
C LEU A 50 1.05 -23.02 -18.87
N THR A 51 0.36 -24.10 -19.29
CA THR A 51 1.00 -25.39 -19.63
C THR A 51 1.75 -25.36 -20.97
N ASN A 52 1.41 -24.44 -21.86
CA ASN A 52 2.10 -24.25 -23.14
C ASN A 52 3.31 -23.31 -23.07
N LEU A 53 3.52 -22.62 -21.94
CA LEU A 53 4.70 -21.79 -21.73
C LEU A 53 5.98 -22.63 -21.80
N THR A 54 7.04 -21.98 -22.27
CA THR A 54 8.39 -22.56 -22.40
C THR A 54 9.34 -22.04 -21.32
N SER A 55 10.55 -22.58 -21.26
CA SER A 55 11.58 -22.10 -20.32
C SER A 55 12.11 -20.69 -20.61
N SER A 56 11.78 -20.11 -21.77
CA SER A 56 12.08 -18.70 -22.13
C SER A 56 10.99 -17.73 -21.66
N ASP A 57 9.83 -18.26 -21.24
CA ASP A 57 8.71 -17.47 -20.73
C ASP A 57 8.79 -17.32 -19.20
N VAL A 58 8.01 -16.36 -18.66
CA VAL A 58 7.99 -16.10 -17.22
C VAL A 58 6.57 -15.88 -16.72
N VAL A 59 6.31 -16.33 -15.50
CA VAL A 59 5.07 -16.07 -14.76
C VAL A 59 5.40 -15.25 -13.52
N VAL A 60 4.78 -14.09 -13.36
CA VAL A 60 4.98 -13.17 -12.24
C VAL A 60 3.80 -13.26 -11.29
N LEU A 61 4.06 -13.66 -10.04
CA LEU A 61 3.05 -13.90 -9.02
C LEU A 61 3.32 -13.05 -7.77
N SER A 62 2.27 -12.39 -7.27
CA SER A 62 2.33 -11.68 -5.98
C SER A 62 2.25 -12.63 -4.77
N MET A 63 1.80 -13.85 -4.99
CA MET A 63 1.55 -14.89 -3.96
C MET A 63 0.48 -14.49 -2.95
N HIS A 64 -0.43 -13.62 -3.34
CA HIS A 64 -1.46 -13.07 -2.47
C HIS A 64 -2.84 -13.73 -2.66
N ALA A 65 -3.18 -14.13 -3.88
CA ALA A 65 -4.47 -14.74 -4.20
C ALA A 65 -4.40 -16.27 -4.31
N PRO A 66 -5.49 -17.02 -4.00
CA PRO A 66 -5.51 -18.48 -4.06
C PRO A 66 -5.12 -19.07 -5.41
N PHE A 67 -5.51 -18.43 -6.54
CA PHE A 67 -5.16 -18.91 -7.87
C PHE A 67 -3.66 -18.83 -8.16
N GLU A 68 -2.95 -17.84 -7.58
CA GLU A 68 -1.50 -17.71 -7.72
C GLU A 68 -0.76 -18.86 -7.01
N LEU A 69 -1.24 -19.24 -5.81
CA LEU A 69 -0.67 -20.39 -5.07
C LEU A 69 -0.82 -21.68 -5.88
N LYS A 70 -1.97 -21.85 -6.57
CA LYS A 70 -2.18 -23.00 -7.46
C LYS A 70 -1.22 -22.98 -8.65
N ILE A 71 -0.97 -21.83 -9.26
CA ILE A 71 0.03 -21.71 -10.35
C ILE A 71 1.42 -22.07 -9.85
N ALA A 72 1.81 -21.55 -8.67
CA ALA A 72 3.10 -21.85 -8.08
C ALA A 72 3.27 -23.35 -7.77
N GLU A 73 2.20 -24.02 -7.31
CA GLU A 73 2.18 -25.47 -7.09
C GLU A 73 2.35 -26.23 -8.43
N MET A 74 1.60 -25.86 -9.47
CA MET A 74 1.72 -26.46 -10.81
C MET A 74 3.14 -26.30 -11.38
N ALA A 75 3.80 -25.17 -11.15
CA ALA A 75 5.18 -24.95 -11.57
C ALA A 75 6.15 -25.87 -10.78
N LYS A 76 5.96 -26.00 -9.46
CA LYS A 76 6.74 -26.90 -8.61
C LYS A 76 6.59 -28.38 -9.01
N GLU A 77 5.42 -28.78 -9.48
CA GLU A 77 5.13 -30.11 -10.01
C GLU A 77 5.66 -30.33 -11.46
N GLY A 78 6.26 -29.31 -12.07
CA GLY A 78 6.78 -29.37 -13.44
C GLY A 78 5.71 -29.31 -14.55
N LYS A 79 4.45 -29.01 -14.20
CA LYS A 79 3.34 -28.83 -15.16
C LYS A 79 3.47 -27.51 -15.96
N ILE A 80 4.16 -26.52 -15.41
CA ILE A 80 4.49 -25.24 -16.04
C ILE A 80 6.01 -25.21 -16.23
N LYS A 81 6.46 -25.02 -17.48
CA LYS A 81 7.89 -24.99 -17.84
C LYS A 81 8.50 -23.60 -17.68
N ALA A 82 7.66 -22.56 -17.74
CA ALA A 82 8.08 -21.17 -17.53
C ALA A 82 8.67 -20.98 -16.13
N ARG A 83 9.59 -20.04 -16.00
CA ARG A 83 10.11 -19.64 -14.69
C ARG A 83 9.06 -18.82 -13.93
N VAL A 84 8.93 -19.08 -12.63
CA VAL A 84 8.04 -18.30 -11.76
C VAL A 84 8.86 -17.30 -10.96
N ILE A 85 8.48 -16.02 -11.08
CA ILE A 85 8.96 -14.94 -10.21
C ILE A 85 7.97 -14.79 -9.07
N ASP A 86 8.40 -15.18 -7.87
CA ASP A 86 7.70 -15.00 -6.61
C ASP A 86 8.07 -13.61 -6.05
N LEU A 87 7.16 -12.66 -6.13
CA LEU A 87 7.39 -11.27 -5.74
C LEU A 87 7.64 -11.11 -4.24
N THR A 88 7.18 -12.04 -3.42
CA THR A 88 7.46 -12.00 -1.97
C THR A 88 8.94 -12.10 -1.64
N LYS A 89 9.73 -12.65 -2.57
CA LYS A 89 11.18 -12.85 -2.42
C LYS A 89 12.03 -11.65 -2.88
N ILE A 90 11.43 -10.72 -3.60
CA ILE A 90 12.17 -9.61 -4.20
C ILE A 90 11.63 -8.23 -3.86
N GLN A 91 10.34 -8.12 -3.51
CA GLN A 91 9.71 -6.82 -3.30
C GLN A 91 9.73 -6.39 -1.83
N ILE A 92 9.69 -5.08 -1.66
CA ILE A 92 9.56 -4.42 -0.37
C ILE A 92 8.09 -4.19 -0.10
N TYR A 93 7.65 -4.47 1.12
CA TYR A 93 6.31 -4.19 1.57
C TYR A 93 6.29 -3.06 2.60
N LEU A 94 5.11 -2.47 2.81
CA LEU A 94 4.81 -1.61 3.94
C LEU A 94 3.83 -2.31 4.86
N THR A 95 3.96 -2.11 6.14
CA THR A 95 2.84 -2.37 7.06
C THR A 95 1.86 -1.21 7.01
N PHE A 96 0.60 -1.42 7.39
CA PHE A 96 -0.38 -0.33 7.43
C PHE A 96 -0.02 0.79 8.42
N ASP A 97 0.87 0.52 9.39
CA ASP A 97 1.45 1.53 10.28
C ASP A 97 2.74 2.19 9.72
N GLY A 98 3.07 1.93 8.45
CA GLY A 98 4.13 2.62 7.72
C GLY A 98 5.54 2.07 7.90
N LYS A 99 5.71 0.90 8.52
CA LYS A 99 7.03 0.26 8.62
C LYS A 99 7.39 -0.46 7.32
N LEU A 100 8.65 -0.40 6.99
CA LEU A 100 9.21 -1.04 5.80
C LEU A 100 9.56 -2.50 6.12
N VAL A 101 9.06 -3.44 5.30
CA VAL A 101 9.31 -4.88 5.42
C VAL A 101 10.10 -5.35 4.21
N ARG A 102 11.26 -5.93 4.44
CA ARG A 102 12.12 -6.48 3.39
C ARG A 102 11.78 -7.95 3.12
N PRO A 103 12.14 -8.48 1.93
CA PRO A 103 11.86 -9.86 1.57
C PRO A 103 12.47 -10.91 2.52
N ASP A 104 13.53 -10.55 3.23
CA ASP A 104 14.24 -11.40 4.20
C ASP A 104 13.63 -11.36 5.62
N GLN A 105 12.52 -10.65 5.81
CA GLN A 105 11.83 -10.49 7.09
C GLN A 105 10.45 -11.20 7.08
N PRO A 106 10.40 -12.53 7.17
CA PRO A 106 9.14 -13.26 7.19
C PRO A 106 8.38 -13.05 8.51
N GLY A 107 7.05 -13.19 8.47
CA GLY A 107 6.21 -13.21 9.67
C GLY A 107 5.86 -11.85 10.26
N VAL A 108 6.14 -10.75 9.56
CA VAL A 108 5.69 -9.41 9.98
C VAL A 108 4.18 -9.29 9.78
N SER A 109 3.46 -8.97 10.86
CA SER A 109 2.00 -8.76 10.81
C SER A 109 1.63 -7.38 10.27
N GLY A 110 0.39 -7.24 9.76
CA GLY A 110 -0.15 -5.96 9.30
C GLY A 110 0.50 -5.44 8.01
N VAL A 111 1.08 -6.33 7.22
CA VAL A 111 1.63 -5.99 5.90
C VAL A 111 0.49 -5.60 4.96
N ASN A 112 0.69 -4.53 4.19
CA ASN A 112 -0.16 -4.15 3.08
C ASN A 112 0.25 -4.95 1.82
N PRO A 113 -0.53 -5.95 1.38
CA PRO A 113 -0.15 -6.78 0.25
C PRO A 113 -0.61 -6.22 -1.10
N HIS A 114 -1.36 -5.10 -1.10
CA HIS A 114 -2.08 -4.61 -2.28
C HIS A 114 -1.23 -3.65 -3.11
N ASP A 115 -1.18 -3.90 -4.42
CA ASP A 115 -0.61 -3.01 -5.45
C ASP A 115 0.79 -2.44 -5.14
N HIS A 116 1.58 -3.15 -4.32
CA HIS A 116 2.97 -2.82 -4.04
C HIS A 116 3.84 -2.78 -5.31
N GLY A 117 3.35 -3.35 -6.41
CA GLY A 117 3.93 -3.26 -7.75
C GLY A 117 3.91 -1.85 -8.35
N LEU A 118 3.17 -0.90 -7.78
CA LEU A 118 3.20 0.51 -8.18
C LEU A 118 4.32 1.30 -7.49
N TYR A 119 4.94 0.76 -6.45
CA TYR A 119 6.03 1.40 -5.71
C TYR A 119 7.31 1.44 -6.54
N PRO A 120 7.84 2.63 -6.95
CA PRO A 120 8.95 2.72 -7.88
C PRO A 120 10.19 1.86 -7.55
N PRO A 121 10.64 1.72 -6.29
CA PRO A 121 11.70 0.77 -5.96
C PRO A 121 11.35 -0.69 -6.26
N ASN A 122 10.08 -1.09 -6.11
CA ASN A 122 9.62 -2.43 -6.47
C ASN A 122 9.52 -2.62 -7.97
N VAL A 123 9.15 -1.57 -8.71
CA VAL A 123 9.14 -1.58 -10.18
C VAL A 123 10.55 -1.84 -10.72
N ILE A 124 11.57 -1.17 -10.17
CA ILE A 124 12.96 -1.39 -10.55
C ILE A 124 13.35 -2.87 -10.32
N ARG A 125 13.09 -3.40 -9.13
CA ARG A 125 13.38 -4.80 -8.78
C ARG A 125 12.66 -5.80 -9.69
N LEU A 126 11.39 -5.54 -10.01
CA LEU A 126 10.61 -6.39 -10.91
C LEU A 126 11.21 -6.40 -12.32
N VAL A 127 11.51 -5.23 -12.87
CA VAL A 127 12.08 -5.09 -14.22
C VAL A 127 13.47 -5.76 -14.31
N GLU A 128 14.31 -5.58 -13.30
CA GLU A 128 15.61 -6.23 -13.20
C GLU A 128 15.49 -7.75 -13.13
N GLU A 129 14.54 -8.26 -12.34
CA GLU A 129 14.34 -9.70 -12.18
C GLU A 129 13.76 -10.33 -13.46
N VAL A 130 12.77 -9.70 -14.11
CA VAL A 130 12.26 -10.15 -15.41
C VAL A 130 13.37 -10.17 -16.45
N SER A 131 14.19 -9.11 -16.53
CA SER A 131 15.35 -9.03 -17.43
C SER A 131 16.35 -10.17 -17.16
N ARG A 132 16.69 -10.41 -15.89
CA ARG A 132 17.62 -11.47 -15.49
C ARG A 132 17.09 -12.87 -15.85
N VAL A 133 15.80 -13.11 -15.66
CA VAL A 133 15.18 -14.41 -15.89
C VAL A 133 14.99 -14.69 -17.38
N THR A 134 14.53 -13.70 -18.16
CA THR A 134 14.19 -13.88 -19.58
C THR A 134 15.35 -13.55 -20.54
N GLY A 135 16.34 -12.78 -20.10
CA GLY A 135 17.36 -12.20 -20.95
C GLY A 135 16.88 -11.00 -21.79
N LEU A 136 15.62 -10.58 -21.66
CA LEU A 136 15.08 -9.41 -22.34
C LEU A 136 15.73 -8.13 -21.79
N ARG A 137 16.01 -7.17 -22.66
CA ARG A 137 16.45 -5.83 -22.25
C ARG A 137 15.20 -4.95 -22.05
N PRO A 138 15.05 -4.29 -20.89
CA PRO A 138 13.99 -3.32 -20.73
C PRO A 138 14.20 -2.11 -21.64
N SER A 139 13.13 -1.40 -21.95
CA SER A 139 13.18 -0.13 -22.67
C SER A 139 14.09 0.86 -21.94
N GLU A 140 15.09 1.40 -22.61
CA GLU A 140 15.99 2.41 -22.05
C GLU A 140 15.23 3.68 -21.66
N ASP A 141 14.25 4.08 -22.47
CA ASP A 141 13.39 5.23 -22.17
C ASP A 141 12.64 5.01 -20.87
N PHE A 142 12.01 3.84 -20.68
CA PHE A 142 11.32 3.49 -19.43
C PHE A 142 12.25 3.60 -18.22
N VAL A 143 13.42 2.98 -18.29
CA VAL A 143 14.38 2.97 -17.18
C VAL A 143 14.89 4.38 -16.86
N ASN A 144 15.20 5.17 -17.88
CA ASN A 144 15.71 6.52 -17.70
C ASN A 144 14.65 7.47 -17.13
N ARG A 145 13.42 7.42 -17.65
CA ARG A 145 12.30 8.21 -17.11
C ARG A 145 11.96 7.82 -15.67
N LEU A 146 11.95 6.54 -15.34
CA LEU A 146 11.72 6.09 -13.97
C LEU A 146 12.80 6.60 -13.01
N ARG A 147 14.07 6.56 -13.42
CA ARG A 147 15.19 7.12 -12.64
C ARG A 147 15.03 8.64 -12.46
N GLN A 148 14.66 9.35 -13.51
CA GLN A 148 14.42 10.80 -13.46
C GLN A 148 13.26 11.15 -12.50
N LEU A 149 12.13 10.45 -12.59
CA LEU A 149 11.00 10.65 -11.69
C LEU A 149 11.41 10.36 -10.23
N ASN A 150 12.17 9.30 -10.01
CA ASN A 150 12.68 8.99 -8.69
C ASN A 150 13.60 10.09 -8.14
N ALA A 151 14.53 10.61 -8.95
CA ALA A 151 15.41 11.72 -8.54
C ALA A 151 14.64 13.03 -8.29
N THR A 152 13.57 13.27 -9.05
CA THR A 152 12.76 14.49 -8.93
C THR A 152 11.85 14.47 -7.71
N TYR A 153 11.19 13.36 -7.42
CA TYR A 153 10.09 13.31 -6.46
C TYR A 153 10.33 12.45 -5.22
N CYS A 154 11.21 11.42 -5.31
CA CYS A 154 11.44 10.56 -4.16
C CYS A 154 11.89 11.36 -2.95
N CYS A 155 11.22 11.06 -1.82
CA CYS A 155 11.67 11.48 -0.51
C CYS A 155 11.73 13.03 -0.32
N LYS A 156 10.97 13.78 -1.12
CA LYS A 156 10.97 15.27 -1.11
C LYS A 156 9.99 15.86 -0.11
N PHE A 157 9.00 15.09 0.32
CA PHE A 157 7.92 15.59 1.15
C PHE A 157 8.00 14.96 2.55
N ALA A 158 7.40 15.63 3.52
CA ALA A 158 7.36 15.18 4.90
C ALA A 158 5.98 15.47 5.52
N GLY A 159 5.75 14.98 6.74
CA GLY A 159 4.51 15.21 7.47
C GLY A 159 3.49 14.12 7.25
N ARG A 160 2.21 14.49 7.40
CA ARG A 160 1.06 13.59 7.34
C ARG A 160 0.47 13.50 5.96
N ALA A 161 -0.11 12.33 5.63
CA ALA A 161 -0.88 12.13 4.41
C ALA A 161 -2.02 11.14 4.65
N VAL A 162 -3.01 11.13 3.75
CA VAL A 162 -4.12 10.17 3.77
C VAL A 162 -4.09 9.33 2.50
N ALA A 163 -3.98 8.02 2.66
CA ALA A 163 -4.15 7.04 1.60
C ALA A 163 -5.59 6.53 1.63
N LEU A 164 -6.40 6.83 0.64
CA LEU A 164 -7.77 6.34 0.55
C LEU A 164 -7.83 4.86 0.17
N THR A 165 -6.85 4.40 -0.61
CA THR A 165 -6.70 3.02 -1.05
C THR A 165 -5.36 2.45 -0.59
N PRO A 166 -5.22 1.12 -0.42
CA PRO A 166 -3.96 0.52 0.00
C PRO A 166 -2.77 0.86 -0.90
N ALA A 167 -3.00 0.87 -2.22
CA ALA A 167 -2.00 1.24 -3.23
C ALA A 167 -1.44 2.67 -3.03
N ALA A 168 -2.29 3.62 -2.62
CA ALA A 168 -1.88 5.01 -2.40
C ALA A 168 -0.86 5.15 -1.28
N GLN A 169 -0.83 4.24 -0.29
CA GLN A 169 0.16 4.24 0.78
C GLN A 169 1.59 4.12 0.22
N TYR A 170 1.81 3.24 -0.75
CA TYR A 170 3.12 3.05 -1.38
C TYR A 170 3.60 4.27 -2.15
N LEU A 171 2.69 4.93 -2.86
CA LEU A 171 2.98 6.12 -3.63
C LEU A 171 3.32 7.31 -2.72
N LEU A 172 2.55 7.51 -1.65
CA LEU A 172 2.83 8.53 -0.64
C LEU A 172 4.14 8.26 0.09
N TYR A 173 4.41 7.00 0.43
CA TYR A 173 5.67 6.61 1.05
C TYR A 173 6.87 6.89 0.13
N TRP A 174 6.74 6.63 -1.18
CA TRP A 174 7.75 6.98 -2.17
C TRP A 174 8.04 8.47 -2.20
N LEU A 175 7.01 9.31 -2.13
CA LEU A 175 7.16 10.76 -2.10
C LEU A 175 7.87 11.28 -0.84
N GLY A 176 7.87 10.52 0.27
CA GLY A 176 8.56 10.88 1.51
C GLY A 176 7.68 10.96 2.74
N PHE A 177 6.35 10.85 2.60
CA PHE A 177 5.46 10.81 3.75
C PHE A 177 5.71 9.53 4.57
N ARG A 178 5.71 9.66 5.90
CA ARG A 178 5.95 8.52 6.80
C ARG A 178 4.79 8.29 7.77
N ASP A 179 4.04 9.32 8.11
CA ASP A 179 2.81 9.22 8.90
C ASP A 179 1.59 9.25 7.95
N ILE A 180 1.15 8.07 7.54
CA ILE A 180 0.10 7.89 6.54
C ILE A 180 -1.10 7.22 7.20
N ALA A 181 -2.25 7.91 7.19
CA ALA A 181 -3.52 7.29 7.55
C ALA A 181 -4.05 6.50 6.35
N VAL A 182 -4.24 5.19 6.49
CA VAL A 182 -4.83 4.35 5.44
C VAL A 182 -6.32 4.19 5.74
N PHE A 183 -7.17 4.72 4.86
CA PHE A 183 -8.62 4.76 5.04
C PHE A 183 -9.27 3.39 4.78
N VAL A 184 -9.04 2.79 3.63
CA VAL A 184 -9.43 1.41 3.31
C VAL A 184 -8.19 0.55 3.27
N LYS A 185 -8.14 -0.51 4.07
CA LYS A 185 -7.01 -1.45 4.13
C LYS A 185 -7.22 -2.68 3.26
N GLU A 186 -8.48 -3.08 3.08
CA GLU A 186 -8.85 -4.25 2.29
C GLU A 186 -9.91 -3.84 1.25
N PRO A 187 -9.69 -4.06 -0.06
CA PRO A 187 -10.69 -3.81 -1.08
C PRO A 187 -12.03 -4.51 -0.76
N GLY A 188 -13.15 -3.80 -0.96
CA GLY A 188 -14.48 -4.33 -0.63
C GLY A 188 -14.86 -4.28 0.85
N VAL A 189 -13.94 -4.07 1.78
CA VAL A 189 -14.20 -3.97 3.23
C VAL A 189 -14.31 -2.50 3.63
N PRO A 190 -15.38 -2.09 4.33
CA PRO A 190 -15.50 -0.73 4.84
C PRO A 190 -14.37 -0.38 5.82
N PRO A 191 -13.97 0.91 5.89
CA PRO A 191 -12.99 1.36 6.87
C PRO A 191 -13.53 1.18 8.30
N THR A 192 -12.64 0.93 9.25
CA THR A 192 -13.01 0.95 10.66
C THR A 192 -13.32 2.38 11.12
N PRO A 193 -14.08 2.58 12.23
CA PRO A 193 -14.30 3.91 12.80
C PRO A 193 -12.99 4.66 13.10
N ASP A 194 -11.97 3.97 13.58
CA ASP A 194 -10.67 4.55 13.90
C ASP A 194 -9.91 4.99 12.63
N ASP A 195 -9.95 4.19 11.56
CA ASP A 195 -9.34 4.54 10.27
C ASP A 195 -10.02 5.78 9.66
N LEU A 196 -11.36 5.83 9.72
CA LEU A 196 -12.14 7.00 9.28
C LEU A 196 -11.76 8.24 10.10
N GLN A 197 -11.76 8.13 11.43
CA GLN A 197 -11.47 9.25 12.32
C GLN A 197 -10.05 9.78 12.10
N LYS A 198 -9.06 8.91 11.98
CA LYS A 198 -7.67 9.29 11.71
C LYS A 198 -7.53 9.98 10.35
N ALA A 199 -8.15 9.44 9.31
CA ALA A 199 -8.12 10.02 7.97
C ALA A 199 -8.78 11.41 7.92
N LEU A 200 -9.94 11.60 8.60
CA LEU A 200 -10.61 12.89 8.70
C LEU A 200 -9.80 13.91 9.50
N GLN A 201 -9.15 13.48 10.58
CA GLN A 201 -8.26 14.35 11.35
C GLN A 201 -7.11 14.86 10.49
N TYR A 202 -6.41 13.99 9.75
CA TYR A 202 -5.29 14.38 8.90
C TYR A 202 -5.76 15.31 7.76
N ALA A 203 -6.90 15.00 7.14
CA ALA A 203 -7.46 15.87 6.10
C ALA A 203 -7.82 17.26 6.63
N ARG A 204 -8.35 17.37 7.87
CA ARG A 204 -8.65 18.65 8.53
C ARG A 204 -7.39 19.47 8.81
N GLU A 205 -6.29 18.82 9.07
CA GLU A 205 -4.97 19.44 9.28
C GLU A 205 -4.27 19.86 7.98
N GLY A 206 -4.92 19.65 6.81
CA GLY A 206 -4.42 20.01 5.50
C GLY A 206 -3.49 18.98 4.86
N ALA A 207 -3.45 17.74 5.37
CA ALA A 207 -2.68 16.67 4.76
C ALA A 207 -3.21 16.33 3.35
N PRO A 208 -2.35 16.01 2.36
CA PRO A 208 -2.79 15.55 1.06
C PRO A 208 -3.55 14.23 1.19
N VAL A 209 -4.68 14.14 0.47
CA VAL A 209 -5.53 12.95 0.41
C VAL A 209 -5.38 12.32 -0.97
N VAL A 210 -4.99 11.05 -1.01
CA VAL A 210 -4.64 10.35 -2.25
C VAL A 210 -5.40 9.06 -2.39
N ALA A 211 -5.95 8.83 -3.58
CA ALA A 211 -6.43 7.52 -4.03
C ALA A 211 -5.57 7.03 -5.20
N ALA A 212 -5.21 5.76 -5.22
CA ALA A 212 -4.64 5.12 -6.40
C ALA A 212 -5.71 4.24 -7.06
N VAL A 213 -5.92 4.44 -8.35
CA VAL A 213 -6.89 3.73 -9.17
C VAL A 213 -6.13 2.80 -10.11
N VAL A 214 -6.21 1.51 -9.85
CA VAL A 214 -5.73 0.48 -10.78
C VAL A 214 -6.91 -0.12 -11.54
N ARG A 215 -8.09 -0.09 -10.90
CA ARG A 215 -9.40 -0.50 -11.45
C ARG A 215 -10.54 0.34 -10.85
N GLY A 216 -11.75 0.21 -11.38
CA GLY A 216 -12.89 1.10 -11.13
C GLY A 216 -13.38 1.28 -9.68
N GLU A 217 -13.05 0.39 -8.74
CA GLU A 217 -13.56 0.45 -7.36
C GLU A 217 -13.04 1.65 -6.55
N ALA A 218 -11.85 2.15 -6.86
CA ALA A 218 -11.24 3.24 -6.10
C ALA A 218 -12.07 4.52 -6.12
N MET A 219 -12.85 4.79 -7.16
CA MET A 219 -13.75 5.95 -7.21
C MET A 219 -14.88 5.86 -6.20
N ARG A 220 -15.37 4.65 -5.88
CA ARG A 220 -16.35 4.44 -4.80
C ARG A 220 -15.76 4.84 -3.45
N VAL A 221 -14.52 4.49 -3.19
CA VAL A 221 -13.79 4.86 -1.96
C VAL A 221 -13.60 6.38 -1.88
N VAL A 222 -13.22 7.03 -2.98
CA VAL A 222 -13.11 8.51 -3.06
C VAL A 222 -14.45 9.18 -2.73
N ASN A 223 -15.55 8.71 -3.32
CA ASN A 223 -16.88 9.27 -3.08
C ASN A 223 -17.32 9.08 -1.63
N MET A 224 -17.12 7.88 -1.08
CA MET A 224 -17.43 7.57 0.33
C MET A 224 -16.65 8.47 1.28
N PHE A 225 -15.34 8.61 1.09
CA PHE A 225 -14.53 9.50 1.92
C PHE A 225 -14.96 10.95 1.80
N SER A 226 -15.19 11.44 0.58
CA SER A 226 -15.61 12.82 0.31
C SER A 226 -16.96 13.15 0.94
N GLN A 227 -17.88 12.19 0.97
CA GLN A 227 -19.15 12.34 1.69
C GLN A 227 -18.92 12.46 3.19
N LYS A 228 -18.16 11.55 3.80
CA LYS A 228 -17.84 11.57 5.23
C LYS A 228 -17.08 12.82 5.65
N ALA A 229 -16.18 13.30 4.80
CA ALA A 229 -15.46 14.55 5.03
C ALA A 229 -16.43 15.75 5.05
N ARG A 230 -17.35 15.85 4.09
CA ARG A 230 -18.38 16.92 4.09
C ARG A 230 -19.29 16.87 5.33
N GLU A 231 -19.73 15.66 5.73
CA GLU A 231 -20.51 15.45 6.97
C GLU A 231 -19.75 15.95 8.21
N ALA A 232 -18.41 15.83 8.20
CA ALA A 232 -17.52 16.28 9.27
C ALA A 232 -17.03 17.76 9.12
N GLY A 233 -17.54 18.52 8.13
CA GLY A 233 -17.14 19.90 7.86
C GLY A 233 -15.71 20.03 7.29
N VAL A 234 -15.18 18.99 6.65
CA VAL A 234 -13.85 18.94 6.05
C VAL A 234 -13.97 18.96 4.53
N GLN A 235 -13.18 19.80 3.87
CA GLN A 235 -13.07 19.83 2.40
C GLN A 235 -11.67 19.36 1.98
N PRO A 236 -11.48 18.05 1.74
CA PRO A 236 -10.18 17.52 1.37
C PRO A 236 -9.85 17.80 -0.09
N ASN A 237 -8.59 18.13 -0.35
CA ASN A 237 -8.04 18.11 -1.70
C ASN A 237 -7.65 16.67 -2.07
N VAL A 238 -8.47 16.00 -2.86
CA VAL A 238 -8.22 14.61 -3.24
C VAL A 238 -7.48 14.56 -4.57
N VAL A 239 -6.30 13.93 -4.56
CA VAL A 239 -5.53 13.58 -5.76
C VAL A 239 -5.82 12.14 -6.13
N VAL A 240 -6.12 11.90 -7.40
CA VAL A 240 -6.36 10.57 -7.93
C VAL A 240 -5.21 10.16 -8.86
N ALA A 241 -4.43 9.17 -8.43
CA ALA A 241 -3.41 8.52 -9.24
C ALA A 241 -4.06 7.42 -10.09
N ASP A 242 -4.34 7.69 -11.36
CA ASP A 242 -5.04 6.75 -12.25
C ASP A 242 -4.07 5.94 -13.10
N PHE A 243 -3.91 4.65 -12.78
CA PHE A 243 -3.12 3.67 -13.52
C PHE A 243 -3.98 2.73 -14.38
N SER A 244 -5.30 2.93 -14.43
CA SER A 244 -6.23 2.04 -15.14
C SER A 244 -6.06 2.06 -16.65
N LYS A 245 -5.40 3.08 -17.18
CA LYS A 245 -5.16 3.26 -18.63
C LYS A 245 -3.92 2.55 -19.16
N GLY A 246 -3.15 1.89 -18.29
CA GLY A 246 -1.94 1.15 -18.69
C GLY A 246 -0.72 2.02 -18.96
N GLU A 247 -0.68 3.26 -18.46
CA GLU A 247 0.43 4.21 -18.61
C GLU A 247 1.06 4.48 -17.24
N TYR A 248 2.01 3.62 -16.83
CA TYR A 248 2.60 3.72 -15.49
C TYR A 248 3.39 5.01 -15.26
N LEU A 249 4.36 5.31 -16.14
CA LEU A 249 5.25 6.48 -15.96
C LEU A 249 4.49 7.80 -16.05
N SER A 250 3.59 7.93 -17.01
CA SER A 250 2.77 9.13 -17.19
C SER A 250 1.85 9.37 -15.99
N SER A 251 1.19 8.30 -15.48
CA SER A 251 0.34 8.37 -14.31
C SER A 251 1.12 8.71 -13.05
N LEU A 252 2.31 8.12 -12.87
CA LEU A 252 3.20 8.40 -11.74
C LEU A 252 3.68 9.85 -11.74
N GLU A 253 4.10 10.37 -12.89
CA GLU A 253 4.56 11.76 -13.04
C GLU A 253 3.44 12.76 -12.73
N LYS A 254 2.27 12.56 -13.34
CA LYS A 254 1.10 13.41 -13.11
C LYS A 254 0.69 13.44 -11.63
N PHE A 255 0.61 12.26 -11.02
CA PHE A 255 0.31 12.12 -9.60
C PHE A 255 1.31 12.88 -8.73
N ALA A 256 2.62 12.65 -8.94
CA ALA A 256 3.67 13.28 -8.15
C ALA A 256 3.66 14.82 -8.29
N ALA A 257 3.43 15.33 -9.50
CA ALA A 257 3.32 16.76 -9.75
C ALA A 257 2.09 17.38 -9.07
N GLU A 258 0.94 16.70 -9.06
CA GLU A 258 -0.27 17.19 -8.38
C GLU A 258 -0.06 17.23 -6.86
N VAL A 259 0.52 16.20 -6.25
CA VAL A 259 0.84 16.21 -4.81
C VAL A 259 1.85 17.32 -4.48
N ALA A 260 2.86 17.54 -5.33
CA ALA A 260 3.84 18.60 -5.14
C ALA A 260 3.18 19.99 -5.11
N LYS A 261 2.23 20.27 -6.01
CA LYS A 261 1.47 21.54 -6.01
C LYS A 261 0.68 21.75 -4.73
N LEU A 262 -0.03 20.71 -4.26
CA LEU A 262 -0.79 20.79 -3.02
C LEU A 262 0.11 21.00 -1.81
N TYR A 263 1.23 20.31 -1.75
CA TYR A 263 2.19 20.43 -0.65
C TYR A 263 2.76 21.84 -0.56
N THR A 264 3.14 22.44 -1.69
CA THR A 264 3.66 23.81 -1.75
C THR A 264 2.61 24.83 -1.33
N ALA A 265 1.37 24.71 -1.80
CA ALA A 265 0.27 25.61 -1.45
C ALA A 265 -0.05 25.59 0.06
N THR A 266 -0.08 24.39 0.66
CA THR A 266 -0.34 24.23 2.10
C THR A 266 0.81 24.77 2.96
N SER A 267 2.05 24.60 2.51
CA SER A 267 3.23 25.11 3.22
C SER A 267 3.29 26.64 3.21
N SER A 268 2.95 27.27 2.09
CA SER A 268 2.88 28.74 1.96
C SER A 268 1.78 29.34 2.83
N ALA A 269 0.59 28.76 2.83
CA ALA A 269 -0.54 29.21 3.66
C ALA A 269 -0.23 29.14 5.17
N LYS A 270 0.56 28.14 5.58
CA LYS A 270 0.97 27.98 6.99
C LYS A 270 2.06 28.97 7.40
N ALA A 271 2.87 29.43 6.47
CA ALA A 271 3.90 30.46 6.71
C ALA A 271 3.31 31.88 6.79
N GLU A 272 2.19 32.14 6.13
CA GLU A 272 1.51 33.45 6.12
C GLU A 272 0.50 33.64 7.26
N ALA A 273 0.20 32.61 8.06
CA ALA A 273 -0.67 32.75 9.21
C ALA A 273 0.00 33.70 10.23
N PRO A 274 -0.61 34.88 10.56
CA PRO A 274 0.02 35.84 11.46
C PRO A 274 0.22 35.18 12.81
N THR A 275 1.45 35.15 13.28
CA THR A 275 1.79 34.91 14.69
C THR A 275 1.05 35.97 15.50
N SER A 276 -0.09 35.63 16.05
CA SER A 276 -0.81 36.46 17.03
C SER A 276 0.12 36.59 18.26
N THR A 277 0.96 37.61 18.20
CA THR A 277 1.66 38.14 19.39
C THR A 277 0.62 38.86 20.20
N THR A 278 -0.01 38.16 21.12
CA THR A 278 -0.73 38.79 22.23
C THR A 278 0.29 39.56 23.05
N PRO A 279 0.15 40.91 23.17
CA PRO A 279 1.08 41.66 24.02
C PRO A 279 0.88 41.19 25.46
N VAL A 280 1.92 40.66 26.05
CA VAL A 280 1.98 40.43 27.50
C VAL A 280 1.95 41.80 28.17
N GLN A 281 0.79 42.16 28.70
CA GLN A 281 0.71 43.30 29.65
C GLN A 281 1.51 42.96 30.88
N THR A 282 2.68 43.55 31.02
CA THR A 282 3.44 43.64 32.24
C THR A 282 2.74 44.55 33.23
N GLY A 283 1.88 43.98 34.03
CA GLY A 283 1.38 44.61 35.26
C GLY A 283 2.30 44.24 36.42
N ALA A 284 3.16 45.16 36.79
CA ALA A 284 3.90 45.09 38.03
C ALA A 284 2.95 45.42 39.20
N THR A 285 2.92 44.58 40.25
CA THR A 285 2.92 45.02 41.67
C THR A 285 2.78 43.82 42.62
N GLY A 286 3.56 43.83 43.68
CA GLY A 286 3.22 43.29 44.98
C GLY A 286 3.88 41.93 45.34
N ALA A 287 4.95 42.06 46.07
CA ALA A 287 5.63 41.01 46.84
C ALA A 287 4.69 40.32 47.85
N GLU A 288 4.84 39.01 47.96
CA GLU A 288 4.93 38.31 49.24
C GLU A 288 5.35 36.85 49.04
N ALA A 289 6.44 36.43 49.63
CA ALA A 289 6.89 35.05 49.82
C ALA A 289 6.78 34.73 51.30
N PRO A 290 7.09 33.54 51.80
CA PRO A 290 6.72 32.17 51.35
C PRO A 290 6.06 31.39 52.53
N ARG A 291 5.46 30.24 52.26
CA ARG A 291 5.30 29.16 53.27
C ARG A 291 5.44 27.79 52.61
N GLU A 292 6.47 27.10 53.05
CA GLU A 292 6.66 25.66 52.92
C GLU A 292 5.47 24.88 53.50
N ALA A 293 5.11 23.80 52.87
CA ALA A 293 4.55 22.61 53.49
C ALA A 293 4.91 21.39 52.66
N GLN A 294 5.58 20.47 53.29
CA GLN A 294 6.07 19.19 52.82
C GLN A 294 4.93 18.12 52.72
N PRO A 295 5.23 16.95 52.16
CA PRO A 295 4.24 16.05 51.55
C PRO A 295 3.75 14.97 52.50
N THR A 296 2.53 14.52 52.32
CA THR A 296 2.09 13.23 52.85
C THR A 296 1.66 12.32 51.73
N GLY A 297 2.33 11.18 51.73
CA GLY A 297 2.15 10.12 50.78
C GLY A 297 0.86 9.34 50.93
N SER A 298 0.55 8.59 49.92
CA SER A 298 0.15 7.18 50.06
C SER A 298 0.18 6.53 48.68
N SER A 299 1.13 5.62 48.53
CA SER A 299 1.09 4.53 47.56
C SER A 299 -0.09 3.63 47.83
N GLN A 300 -0.77 3.18 46.78
CA GLN A 300 -1.34 1.85 46.58
C GLN A 300 -2.54 1.93 45.64
N SER A 301 -2.39 1.47 44.43
CA SER A 301 -3.44 0.71 43.72
C SER A 301 -3.03 0.43 42.25
N TRP A 302 -2.03 -0.42 42.05
CA TRP A 302 -1.68 -0.96 40.72
C TRP A 302 -1.64 -2.50 40.72
N LEU A 303 -2.52 -3.18 41.46
CA LEU A 303 -2.45 -4.64 41.61
C LEU A 303 -3.75 -5.40 41.30
N TRP A 304 -4.67 -4.87 40.46
CA TRP A 304 -5.92 -5.58 40.14
C TRP A 304 -6.28 -5.68 38.65
N LEU A 305 -5.33 -5.73 37.73
CA LEU A 305 -5.63 -5.90 36.28
C LEU A 305 -4.84 -7.03 35.59
N ALA A 306 -4.33 -8.01 36.33
CA ALA A 306 -3.54 -9.10 35.75
C ALA A 306 -4.20 -10.49 35.79
N THR A 307 -5.49 -10.63 36.13
CA THR A 307 -6.11 -11.96 36.31
C THR A 307 -7.30 -12.28 35.39
N ALA A 308 -7.63 -11.46 34.39
CA ALA A 308 -8.80 -11.68 33.54
C ALA A 308 -8.51 -12.24 32.14
N VAL A 309 -7.25 -12.44 31.74
CA VAL A 309 -6.90 -12.86 30.36
C VAL A 309 -6.62 -14.38 30.21
N VAL A 310 -6.45 -15.12 31.28
CA VAL A 310 -6.07 -16.57 31.20
C VAL A 310 -7.25 -17.52 31.02
N VAL A 311 -8.49 -17.12 31.22
CA VAL A 311 -9.67 -18.02 31.15
C VAL A 311 -10.28 -18.13 29.76
N ALA A 312 -10.04 -17.19 28.83
CA ALA A 312 -10.66 -17.21 27.50
C ALA A 312 -9.95 -18.10 26.47
N VAL A 313 -8.68 -18.46 26.66
CA VAL A 313 -7.91 -19.28 25.69
C VAL A 313 -8.12 -20.79 25.91
N GLY A 314 -8.52 -21.23 27.10
CA GLY A 314 -8.76 -22.64 27.42
C GLY A 314 -10.04 -23.23 26.82
N ALA A 315 -11.07 -22.43 26.55
CA ALA A 315 -12.37 -22.91 26.06
C ALA A 315 -12.39 -23.17 24.53
N PHE A 316 -11.53 -22.54 23.76
CA PHE A 316 -11.47 -22.74 22.29
C PHE A 316 -10.72 -24.01 21.87
N ALA A 317 -9.74 -24.47 22.65
CA ALA A 317 -8.97 -25.68 22.34
C ALA A 317 -9.75 -26.97 22.62
N ALA A 318 -10.65 -26.98 23.60
CA ALA A 318 -11.45 -28.15 23.94
C ALA A 318 -12.60 -28.41 22.95
N GLY A 319 -13.17 -27.37 22.32
CA GLY A 319 -14.23 -27.48 21.30
C GLY A 319 -13.74 -28.09 19.99
N PHE A 320 -12.50 -27.83 19.60
CA PHE A 320 -11.95 -28.30 18.32
C PHE A 320 -11.56 -29.80 18.34
N LEU A 321 -11.18 -30.32 19.51
CA LEU A 321 -10.85 -31.74 19.68
C LEU A 321 -12.11 -32.65 19.78
N ALA A 322 -13.22 -32.13 20.28
CA ALA A 322 -14.47 -32.87 20.36
C ALA A 322 -15.17 -33.07 19.00
N LEU A 323 -15.02 -32.10 18.06
CA LEU A 323 -15.58 -32.21 16.71
C LEU A 323 -14.80 -33.17 15.80
N ARG A 324 -13.51 -33.40 16.07
CA ARG A 324 -12.69 -34.35 15.28
C ARG A 324 -12.93 -35.80 15.61
N LYS A 325 -13.49 -36.13 16.82
CA LYS A 325 -13.77 -37.48 17.28
C LYS A 325 -15.14 -38.03 16.82
N ARG A 326 -16.02 -37.16 16.22
CA ARG A 326 -17.35 -37.58 15.70
C ARG A 326 -17.38 -37.85 14.20
N ARG A 327 -16.23 -37.78 13.50
CA ARG A 327 -16.12 -38.07 12.07
C ARG A 327 -15.13 -39.22 11.74
N ARG A 328 -14.99 -40.17 12.65
CA ARG A 328 -14.39 -41.46 12.34
C ARG A 328 -15.38 -42.57 12.66
#